data_2dba42b091c98778516f72dc74fc2dd4
#
_entry.id   2dba42b091c98778516f72dc74fc2dd4
#
_cell.length_a   1.000
_cell.length_b   1.000
_cell.length_c   1.000
_cell.angle_alpha   90.00
_cell.angle_beta   90.00
_cell.angle_gamma   90.00
#
_symmetry.space_group_name_H-M   'P 1'
#
loop_
_entity.id
_entity.type
_entity.pdbx_description
1 polymer ?
#
loop_
_entity_poly.entity_id
_entity_poly.type
_entity_poly.pdbx_seq_one_letter_code
_entity_poly.pdbx_strand_id
1 'polypeptide(L)'
;MKKHIPLILRILVALILIQTLRFKFLAHPDSVYIFKTIGLEPYGRISIGIIELVAGLLLLIRKTAWAGALLSIGVIGGAVLMHLTQLGIEIKNDGGLLFATAILTLILSIIIAVIYRKDIPFLKL
;
A
#
# COMPACT_ATOMS: atom_id res chain seq x y z
N MET A 1 -12.93 23.19 -3.96
CA MET A 1 -13.06 21.81 -4.46
C MET A 1 -11.73 21.19 -4.78
N LYS A 2 -10.95 21.73 -5.69
CA LYS A 2 -9.67 21.14 -6.08
C LYS A 2 -8.68 21.01 -4.94
N LYS A 3 -8.68 21.94 -3.98
CA LYS A 3 -7.73 21.90 -2.87
C LYS A 3 -8.03 20.80 -1.85
N HIS A 4 -9.24 20.24 -1.86
CA HIS A 4 -9.60 19.14 -0.95
C HIS A 4 -9.32 17.76 -1.57
N ILE A 5 -9.16 17.67 -2.88
CA ILE A 5 -8.94 16.39 -3.54
C ILE A 5 -7.65 15.71 -3.06
N PRO A 6 -6.50 16.43 -2.94
CA PRO A 6 -5.30 15.77 -2.40
C PRO A 6 -5.48 15.21 -1.00
N LEU A 7 -6.16 15.94 -0.12
CA LEU A 7 -6.43 15.46 1.23
C LEU A 7 -7.31 14.22 1.22
N ILE A 8 -8.36 14.22 0.40
CA ILE A 8 -9.26 13.07 0.29
C ILE A 8 -8.50 11.83 -0.19
N LEU A 9 -7.64 12.00 -1.21
CA LEU A 9 -6.84 10.88 -1.72
C LEU A 9 -5.90 10.33 -0.64
N ARG A 10 -5.24 11.21 0.12
CA ARG A 10 -4.34 10.79 1.19
C ARG A 10 -5.08 10.00 2.26
N ILE A 11 -6.25 10.50 2.69
CA ILE A 11 -7.05 9.82 3.69
C ILE A 11 -7.51 8.45 3.17
N LEU A 12 -7.95 8.40 1.93
CA LEU A 12 -8.44 7.15 1.33
C LEU A 12 -7.34 6.10 1.29
N VAL A 13 -6.14 6.44 0.79
CA VAL A 13 -5.03 5.49 0.74
C VAL A 13 -4.60 5.09 2.14
N ALA A 14 -4.51 6.05 3.07
CA ALA A 14 -4.16 5.74 4.46
C ALA A 14 -5.13 4.75 5.09
N LEU A 15 -6.43 4.94 4.85
CA LEU A 15 -7.45 4.01 5.36
C LEU A 15 -7.30 2.61 4.75
N ILE A 16 -7.02 2.53 3.45
CA ILE A 16 -6.80 1.24 2.81
C ILE A 16 -5.60 0.53 3.43
N LEU A 17 -4.49 1.23 3.60
CA LEU A 17 -3.28 0.63 4.18
C LEU A 17 -3.50 0.22 5.64
N ILE A 18 -4.10 1.08 6.44
CA ILE A 18 -4.24 0.83 7.87
C ILE A 18 -5.25 -0.28 8.15
N GLN A 19 -6.34 -0.35 7.38
CA GLN A 19 -7.32 -1.41 7.61
C GLN A 19 -6.77 -2.80 7.28
N THR A 20 -5.76 -2.92 6.40
CA THR A 20 -5.15 -4.22 6.12
C THR A 20 -4.27 -4.72 7.26
N LEU A 21 -3.96 -3.87 8.24
CA LEU A 21 -3.11 -4.25 9.37
C LEU A 21 -3.74 -5.31 10.25
N ARG A 22 -5.07 -5.35 10.33
CA ARG A 22 -5.74 -6.45 11.04
C ARG A 22 -5.41 -7.80 10.41
N PHE A 23 -5.38 -7.84 9.07
CA PHE A 23 -4.99 -9.02 8.31
C PHE A 23 -3.57 -9.44 8.67
N LYS A 24 -2.64 -8.49 8.65
CA LYS A 24 -1.22 -8.79 8.78
C LYS A 24 -0.81 -9.06 10.22
N PHE A 25 -1.23 -8.21 11.16
CA PHE A 25 -0.78 -8.33 12.54
C PHE A 25 -1.49 -9.42 13.32
N LEU A 26 -2.75 -9.72 12.97
CA LEU A 26 -3.51 -10.77 13.64
C LEU A 26 -3.39 -12.12 12.93
N ALA A 27 -2.47 -12.23 11.98
CA ALA A 27 -2.19 -13.49 11.27
C ALA A 27 -3.46 -14.10 10.67
N HIS A 28 -4.26 -13.29 9.97
CA HIS A 28 -5.43 -13.79 9.25
C HIS A 28 -4.99 -14.89 8.29
N PRO A 29 -5.75 -16.01 8.18
CA PRO A 29 -5.33 -17.14 7.33
C PRO A 29 -4.96 -16.77 5.91
N ASP A 30 -5.67 -15.82 5.29
CA ASP A 30 -5.37 -15.38 3.94
C ASP A 30 -4.05 -14.63 3.86
N SER A 31 -3.75 -13.81 4.87
CA SER A 31 -2.48 -13.09 4.93
C SER A 31 -1.31 -14.05 5.14
N VAL A 32 -1.48 -15.00 6.04
CA VAL A 32 -0.46 -16.03 6.28
C VAL A 32 -0.22 -16.84 5.01
N TYR A 33 -1.30 -17.20 4.29
CA TYR A 33 -1.19 -17.93 3.03
C TYR A 33 -0.34 -17.15 2.02
N ILE A 34 -0.61 -15.85 1.87
CA ILE A 34 0.12 -15.00 0.92
C ILE A 34 1.61 -15.00 1.24
N PHE A 35 1.98 -14.70 2.48
CA PHE A 35 3.38 -14.58 2.84
C PHE A 35 4.09 -15.92 2.91
N LYS A 36 3.38 -16.99 3.25
CA LYS A 36 3.94 -18.33 3.22
C LYS A 36 4.24 -18.76 1.78
N THR A 37 3.34 -18.43 0.85
CA THR A 37 3.51 -18.76 -0.57
C THR A 37 4.76 -18.10 -1.14
N ILE A 38 5.05 -16.85 -0.76
CA ILE A 38 6.23 -16.13 -1.26
C ILE A 38 7.46 -16.33 -0.37
N GLY A 39 7.36 -17.18 0.65
CA GLY A 39 8.50 -17.52 1.49
C GLY A 39 8.90 -16.49 2.53
N LEU A 40 8.01 -15.58 2.90
CA LEU A 40 8.30 -14.47 3.82
C LEU A 40 7.53 -14.55 5.14
N GLU A 41 6.86 -15.66 5.44
CA GLU A 41 6.13 -15.84 6.70
C GLU A 41 7.08 -16.26 7.81
N PRO A 42 7.00 -15.74 9.03
CA PRO A 42 6.10 -14.68 9.49
C PRO A 42 6.72 -13.25 9.43
N TYR A 43 8.03 -13.15 9.27
CA TYR A 43 8.74 -11.88 9.43
C TYR A 43 8.40 -10.90 8.32
N GLY A 44 8.25 -11.36 7.09
CA GLY A 44 7.85 -10.51 5.98
C GLY A 44 6.46 -9.91 6.17
N ARG A 45 5.51 -10.73 6.65
CA ARG A 45 4.14 -10.27 6.92
C ARG A 45 4.13 -9.15 7.95
N ILE A 46 4.84 -9.33 9.04
CA ILE A 46 4.91 -8.33 10.10
C ILE A 46 5.66 -7.09 9.64
N SER A 47 6.79 -7.26 8.96
CA SER A 47 7.61 -6.14 8.46
C SER A 47 6.85 -5.29 7.46
N ILE A 48 6.16 -5.91 6.51
CA ILE A 48 5.36 -5.17 5.52
C ILE A 48 4.21 -4.43 6.23
N GLY A 49 3.59 -5.05 7.23
CA GLY A 49 2.55 -4.38 8.02
C GLY A 49 3.08 -3.13 8.71
N ILE A 50 4.28 -3.20 9.29
CA ILE A 50 4.90 -2.04 9.92
C ILE A 50 5.16 -0.94 8.89
N ILE A 51 5.69 -1.28 7.73
CA ILE A 51 5.94 -0.30 6.66
C ILE A 51 4.63 0.33 6.20
N GLU A 52 3.57 -0.45 6.05
CA GLU A 52 2.26 0.08 5.67
C GLU A 52 1.69 1.03 6.72
N LEU A 53 1.90 0.71 8.00
CA LEU A 53 1.47 1.62 9.08
C LEU A 53 2.22 2.95 8.99
N VAL A 54 3.54 2.90 8.81
CA VAL A 54 4.35 4.11 8.67
C VAL A 54 3.89 4.91 7.44
N ALA A 55 3.67 4.24 6.31
CA ALA A 55 3.21 4.91 5.09
C ALA A 55 1.85 5.58 5.32
N GLY A 56 0.92 4.89 5.99
CA GLY A 56 -0.40 5.45 6.27
C GLY A 56 -0.32 6.70 7.15
N LEU A 57 0.49 6.65 8.20
CA LEU A 57 0.68 7.80 9.08
C LEU A 57 1.32 8.97 8.34
N LEU A 58 2.33 8.70 7.51
CA LEU A 58 2.98 9.75 6.73
C LEU A 58 2.02 10.40 5.73
N LEU A 59 1.11 9.63 5.16
CA LEU A 59 0.11 10.17 4.23
C LEU A 59 -0.87 11.12 4.90
N LEU A 60 -1.13 10.93 6.18
CA LEU A 60 -2.06 11.78 6.93
C LEU A 60 -1.45 13.15 7.25
N ILE A 61 -0.13 13.27 7.22
CA ILE A 61 0.58 14.51 7.51
C ILE A 61 1.00 15.16 6.19
N ARG A 62 0.57 16.41 5.96
CA ARG A 62 0.80 17.12 4.69
C ARG A 62 2.28 17.15 4.30
N LYS A 63 3.16 17.43 5.27
CA LYS A 63 4.59 17.61 5.00
C LYS A 63 5.30 16.31 4.62
N THR A 64 4.78 15.17 5.05
CA THR A 64 5.38 13.87 4.80
C THR A 64 4.57 13.01 3.84
N ALA A 65 3.53 13.59 3.24
CA ALA A 65 2.66 12.84 2.33
C ALA A 65 3.45 12.26 1.14
N TRP A 66 4.43 12.98 0.62
CA TRP A 66 5.27 12.49 -0.47
C TRP A 66 6.00 11.20 -0.09
N ALA A 67 6.52 11.14 1.13
CA ALA A 67 7.25 9.96 1.61
C ALA A 67 6.29 8.78 1.80
N GLY A 68 5.10 9.05 2.36
CA GLY A 68 4.08 8.01 2.50
C GLY A 68 3.65 7.45 1.15
N ALA A 69 3.47 8.32 0.17
CA ALA A 69 3.11 7.88 -1.19
C ALA A 69 4.20 7.01 -1.80
N LEU A 70 5.46 7.38 -1.66
CA LEU A 70 6.56 6.58 -2.19
C LEU A 70 6.68 5.22 -1.50
N LEU A 71 6.52 5.18 -0.17
CA LEU A 71 6.50 3.90 0.55
C LEU A 71 5.34 3.02 0.09
N SER A 72 4.15 3.61 -0.09
CA SER A 72 2.99 2.89 -0.58
C SER A 72 3.24 2.32 -1.98
N ILE A 73 3.82 3.12 -2.87
CA ILE A 73 4.16 2.66 -4.22
C ILE A 73 5.10 1.46 -4.16
N GLY A 74 6.12 1.52 -3.32
CA GLY A 74 7.08 0.43 -3.19
C GLY A 74 6.44 -0.86 -2.68
N VAL A 75 5.70 -0.77 -1.57
CA VAL A 75 5.09 -1.95 -0.95
C VAL A 75 3.97 -2.51 -1.81
N ILE A 76 3.06 -1.66 -2.27
CA ILE A 76 1.91 -2.11 -3.05
C ILE A 76 2.33 -2.52 -4.46
N GLY A 77 3.32 -1.81 -5.04
CA GLY A 77 3.90 -2.24 -6.31
C GLY A 77 4.51 -3.63 -6.21
N GLY A 78 5.20 -3.90 -5.11
CA GLY A 78 5.70 -5.25 -4.83
C GLY A 78 4.58 -6.27 -4.70
N ALA A 79 3.48 -5.91 -4.04
CA ALA A 79 2.32 -6.79 -3.91
C ALA A 79 1.70 -7.10 -5.27
N VAL A 80 1.55 -6.09 -6.13
CA VAL A 80 1.04 -6.29 -7.49
C VAL A 80 1.95 -7.24 -8.25
N LEU A 81 3.26 -7.04 -8.15
CA LEU A 81 4.22 -7.90 -8.82
C LEU A 81 4.12 -9.35 -8.34
N MET A 82 3.93 -9.57 -7.04
CA MET A 82 3.76 -10.93 -6.49
C MET A 82 2.48 -11.58 -7.00
N HIS A 83 1.38 -10.82 -7.12
CA HIS A 83 0.16 -11.36 -7.72
C HIS A 83 0.37 -11.79 -9.16
N LEU A 84 1.16 -11.04 -9.91
CA LEU A 84 1.40 -11.35 -11.31
C LEU A 84 2.40 -12.51 -11.52
N THR A 85 3.15 -12.87 -10.50
CA THR A 85 4.19 -13.90 -10.62
C THR A 85 3.90 -15.15 -9.80
N GLN A 86 3.82 -15.04 -8.47
CA GLN A 86 3.77 -16.19 -7.58
C GLN A 86 2.38 -16.47 -7.00
N LEU A 87 1.57 -15.44 -6.77
CA LEU A 87 0.29 -15.60 -6.08
C LEU A 87 -0.89 -15.85 -7.01
N GLY A 88 -0.85 -15.26 -8.22
CA GLY A 88 -2.01 -15.24 -9.09
C GLY A 88 -2.98 -14.12 -8.72
N ILE A 89 -3.99 -13.95 -9.56
CA ILE A 89 -4.95 -12.84 -9.43
C ILE A 89 -5.94 -13.12 -8.29
N GLU A 90 -6.39 -14.36 -8.17
CA GLU A 90 -7.33 -14.73 -7.11
C GLU A 90 -6.60 -15.32 -5.92
N ILE A 91 -6.95 -14.86 -4.72
CA ILE A 91 -6.46 -15.41 -3.46
C ILE A 91 -7.62 -16.12 -2.79
N LYS A 92 -7.57 -17.46 -2.75
CA LYS A 92 -8.60 -18.29 -2.11
C LYS A 92 -10.01 -17.95 -2.61
N ASN A 93 -10.16 -17.83 -3.92
CA ASN A 93 -11.45 -17.58 -4.59
C ASN A 93 -12.08 -16.24 -4.24
N ASP A 94 -11.27 -15.21 -4.03
CA ASP A 94 -11.77 -13.87 -3.72
C ASP A 94 -12.24 -13.10 -4.97
N GLY A 95 -12.17 -13.70 -6.16
CA GLY A 95 -12.53 -13.03 -7.40
C GLY A 95 -11.55 -11.95 -7.82
N GLY A 96 -10.35 -11.95 -7.26
CA GLY A 96 -9.35 -10.94 -7.55
C GLY A 96 -9.50 -9.67 -6.72
N LEU A 97 -10.25 -9.74 -5.61
CA LEU A 97 -10.51 -8.55 -4.77
C LEU A 97 -9.23 -7.95 -4.22
N LEU A 98 -8.33 -8.76 -3.66
CA LEU A 98 -7.08 -8.25 -3.12
C LEU A 98 -6.20 -7.65 -4.21
N PHE A 99 -6.14 -8.30 -5.35
CA PHE A 99 -5.38 -7.79 -6.50
C PHE A 99 -5.95 -6.45 -6.99
N ALA A 100 -7.28 -6.37 -7.14
CA ALA A 100 -7.94 -5.15 -7.59
C ALA A 100 -7.71 -4.00 -6.61
N THR A 101 -7.78 -4.28 -5.31
CA THR A 101 -7.51 -3.28 -4.28
C THR A 101 -6.06 -2.80 -4.34
N ALA A 102 -5.12 -3.71 -4.58
CA ALA A 102 -3.72 -3.34 -4.73
C ALA A 102 -3.50 -2.43 -5.95
N ILE A 103 -4.12 -2.74 -7.08
CA ILE A 103 -4.02 -1.91 -8.28
C ILE A 103 -4.59 -0.52 -8.02
N LEU A 104 -5.77 -0.44 -7.41
CA LEU A 104 -6.38 0.85 -7.07
C LEU A 104 -5.47 1.66 -6.15
N THR A 105 -4.95 1.02 -5.09
CA THR A 105 -4.07 1.70 -4.14
C THR A 105 -2.78 2.18 -4.81
N LEU A 106 -2.22 1.38 -5.71
CA LEU A 106 -1.04 1.77 -6.45
C LEU A 106 -1.29 3.01 -7.32
N ILE A 107 -2.40 3.01 -8.06
CA ILE A 107 -2.76 4.14 -8.90
C ILE A 107 -2.93 5.40 -8.07
N LEU A 108 -3.69 5.31 -6.97
CA LEU A 108 -3.91 6.45 -6.09
C LEU A 108 -2.62 6.96 -5.47
N SER A 109 -1.72 6.05 -5.09
CA SER A 109 -0.42 6.42 -4.51
C SER A 109 0.46 7.15 -5.52
N ILE A 110 0.44 6.72 -6.78
CA ILE A 110 1.17 7.41 -7.85
C ILE A 110 0.61 8.81 -8.06
N ILE A 111 -0.71 8.96 -8.06
CA ILE A 111 -1.34 10.27 -8.21
C ILE A 111 -0.92 11.20 -7.06
N ILE A 112 -0.91 10.68 -5.82
CA ILE A 112 -0.48 11.47 -4.68
C ILE A 112 0.99 11.90 -4.83
N ALA A 113 1.86 10.97 -5.25
CA ALA A 113 3.26 11.29 -5.45
C ALA A 113 3.45 12.39 -6.48
N VAL A 114 2.67 12.37 -7.57
CA VAL A 114 2.73 13.42 -8.59
C VAL A 114 2.24 14.76 -8.05
N ILE A 115 1.16 14.75 -7.26
CA ILE A 115 0.62 15.96 -6.65
C ILE A 115 1.66 16.62 -5.74
N TYR A 116 2.39 15.82 -4.96
CA TYR A 116 3.36 16.31 -3.99
C TYR A 116 4.80 16.19 -4.47
N ARG A 117 5.03 16.06 -5.77
CA ARG A 117 6.37 15.84 -6.33
C ARG A 117 7.38 16.94 -5.96
N LYS A 118 6.91 18.16 -5.78
CA LYS A 118 7.80 19.27 -5.42
C LYS A 118 8.36 19.15 -4.01
N ASP A 119 7.70 18.37 -3.15
CA ASP A 119 8.16 18.14 -1.80
C ASP A 119 9.24 17.06 -1.73
N ILE A 120 9.42 16.29 -2.79
CA ILE A 120 10.39 15.19 -2.82
C ILE A 120 11.80 15.77 -2.92
N PRO A 121 12.64 15.61 -1.87
CA PRO A 121 13.90 16.36 -1.81
C PRO A 121 14.95 15.92 -2.83
N PHE A 122 14.88 14.66 -3.30
CA PHE A 122 15.85 14.15 -4.27
C PHE A 122 15.38 14.28 -5.72
N LEU A 123 14.18 14.80 -5.95
CA LEU A 123 13.67 15.09 -7.29
C LEU A 123 13.74 16.59 -7.54
N LYS A 124 14.51 16.99 -8.52
CA LYS A 124 14.61 18.39 -8.93
C LYS A 124 13.75 18.60 -10.18
N LEU A 125 12.46 18.76 -9.92
CA LEU A 125 11.49 18.94 -11.01
C LEU A 125 11.06 20.39 -11.17
#